data_486c7f1839952843cf67c4dbf63c83c1
#
_entry.id   486c7f1839952843cf67c4dbf63c83c1
#
_cell.length_a   1.000
_cell.length_b   1.000
_cell.length_c   1.000
_cell.angle_alpha   90.00
_cell.angle_beta   90.00
_cell.angle_gamma   90.00
#
_symmetry.space_group_name_H-M   'P 1'
#
loop_
_entity.id
_entity.type
_entity.pdbx_description
1 polymer ?
#
loop_
_entity_poly.entity_id
_entity_poly.type
_entity_poly.pdbx_seq_one_letter_code
_entity_poly.pdbx_strand_id
1 'polypeptide(L)'
;MEIDEIKKIDKTVKSWLRESRDNVLRKIDTRLTVNTKTSRKDLVTNIDKQNEQFLVSKIRDFDPESRILGEEGFGDKVVSTEGQVWIVDPIDGTMNFVKQRNHFAIMIALYVDGEGVLGYILDVIGNRLLSGGPALGVFDNGHPLAEVVDMPLSNGLIGLSGPLVLHNTFNMVDIAQKSLGMRIYGSAGIDIISVLRGELVGYISYLKPWDFGAGRILCDVAGLEMTTIDGKQLGVLSSEPVLLATRNAHRDILTIVSQ
;
A
#
# COMPACT_ATOMS: atom_id res chain seq x y z
N MET A 1 18.81 -13.46 3.27
CA MET A 1 18.53 -13.11 4.69
C MET A 1 18.06 -14.37 5.41
N GLU A 2 18.59 -14.66 6.60
CA GLU A 2 18.23 -15.86 7.38
C GLU A 2 16.87 -15.70 8.07
N ILE A 3 16.13 -16.80 8.28
CA ILE A 3 14.75 -16.78 8.81
C ILE A 3 14.65 -16.12 10.20
N ASP A 4 15.65 -16.32 11.07
CA ASP A 4 15.65 -15.74 12.41
C ASP A 4 15.87 -14.22 12.38
N GLU A 5 16.64 -13.73 11.41
CA GLU A 5 16.80 -12.32 11.16
C GLU A 5 15.49 -11.69 10.65
N ILE A 6 14.79 -12.35 9.70
CA ILE A 6 13.47 -11.93 9.21
C ILE A 6 12.46 -11.85 10.35
N LYS A 7 12.41 -12.84 11.24
CA LYS A 7 11.53 -12.83 12.43
C LYS A 7 11.86 -11.69 13.39
N LYS A 8 13.15 -11.38 13.58
CA LYS A 8 13.60 -10.26 14.43
C LYS A 8 13.14 -8.94 13.84
N ILE A 9 13.32 -8.74 12.53
CA ILE A 9 12.85 -7.55 11.79
C ILE A 9 11.32 -7.43 11.94
N ASP A 10 10.58 -8.50 11.64
CA ASP A 10 9.11 -8.52 11.72
C ASP A 10 8.60 -8.07 13.10
N LYS A 11 9.16 -8.64 14.17
CA LYS A 11 8.80 -8.26 15.55
C LYS A 11 9.09 -6.79 15.83
N THR A 12 10.22 -6.29 15.34
CA THR A 12 10.68 -4.94 15.57
C THR A 12 9.80 -3.93 14.83
N VAL A 13 9.53 -4.15 13.52
CA VAL A 13 8.69 -3.25 12.71
C VAL A 13 7.26 -3.20 13.25
N LYS A 14 6.70 -4.33 13.68
CA LYS A 14 5.39 -4.36 14.34
C LYS A 14 5.33 -3.50 15.60
N SER A 15 6.43 -3.36 16.34
CA SER A 15 6.49 -2.46 17.49
C SER A 15 6.53 -0.99 17.07
N TRP A 16 7.27 -0.65 16.01
CA TRP A 16 7.32 0.71 15.46
C TRP A 16 5.96 1.15 14.93
N LEU A 17 5.25 0.25 14.23
CA LEU A 17 3.91 0.55 13.71
C LEU A 17 2.89 0.82 14.82
N ARG A 18 2.95 0.09 15.95
CA ARG A 18 2.11 0.38 17.11
C ARG A 18 2.43 1.75 17.70
N GLU A 19 3.72 2.05 17.91
CA GLU A 19 4.16 3.34 18.43
C GLU A 19 3.78 4.49 17.47
N SER A 20 3.97 4.30 16.16
CA SER A 20 3.57 5.22 15.11
C SER A 20 2.07 5.50 15.15
N ARG A 21 1.25 4.44 15.18
CA ARG A 21 -0.21 4.56 15.33
C ARG A 21 -0.60 5.37 16.56
N ASP A 22 -0.03 5.07 17.71
CA ASP A 22 -0.32 5.77 18.95
C ASP A 22 0.08 7.26 18.86
N ASN A 23 1.20 7.56 18.19
CA ASN A 23 1.65 8.93 17.93
C ASN A 23 0.68 9.69 17.03
N VAL A 24 0.19 9.05 15.95
CA VAL A 24 -0.80 9.65 15.03
C VAL A 24 -2.13 9.87 15.76
N LEU A 25 -2.64 8.87 16.48
CA LEU A 25 -3.92 8.96 17.18
C LEU A 25 -3.92 10.02 18.27
N ARG A 26 -2.83 10.20 19.02
CA ARG A 26 -2.72 11.30 20.00
C ARG A 26 -2.82 12.69 19.38
N LYS A 27 -2.53 12.82 18.10
CA LYS A 27 -2.49 14.09 17.37
C LYS A 27 -3.67 14.28 16.41
N ILE A 28 -4.48 13.26 16.18
CA ILE A 28 -5.55 13.29 15.18
C ILE A 28 -6.57 14.41 15.42
N ASP A 29 -6.83 14.76 16.69
CA ASP A 29 -7.75 15.83 17.07
C ASP A 29 -7.06 17.17 17.30
N THR A 30 -5.75 17.25 17.14
CA THR A 30 -5.02 18.52 17.26
C THR A 30 -5.19 19.38 16.00
N ARG A 31 -4.81 20.66 16.07
CA ARG A 31 -4.81 21.56 14.92
C ARG A 31 -3.76 21.07 13.91
N LEU A 32 -4.23 20.63 12.74
CA LEU A 32 -3.37 20.25 11.62
C LEU A 32 -2.84 21.50 10.91
N THR A 33 -1.55 21.51 10.61
CA THR A 33 -0.98 22.42 9.61
C THR A 33 -1.02 21.66 8.28
N VAL A 34 -1.91 22.06 7.39
CA VAL A 34 -2.11 21.42 6.08
C VAL A 34 -1.47 22.27 5.01
N ASN A 35 -0.59 21.68 4.22
CA ASN A 35 0.02 22.29 3.04
C ASN A 35 -0.37 21.49 1.80
N THR A 36 -0.28 22.12 0.64
CA THR A 36 -0.42 21.47 -0.66
C THR A 36 0.96 21.14 -1.20
N LYS A 37 1.16 19.94 -1.80
CA LYS A 37 2.39 19.56 -2.50
C LYS A 37 2.37 20.08 -3.93
N THR A 38 1.60 19.43 -4.80
CA THR A 38 1.51 19.75 -6.24
C THR A 38 0.19 20.38 -6.64
N SER A 39 -0.90 20.09 -5.90
CA SER A 39 -2.24 20.60 -6.18
C SER A 39 -3.10 20.65 -4.91
N ARG A 40 -4.27 21.32 -4.98
CA ARG A 40 -5.25 21.34 -3.87
C ARG A 40 -5.74 19.97 -3.41
N LYS A 41 -5.50 18.91 -4.19
CA LYS A 41 -5.88 17.52 -3.90
C LYS A 41 -4.69 16.70 -3.38
N ASP A 42 -3.48 17.24 -3.42
CA ASP A 42 -2.26 16.60 -2.97
C ASP A 42 -1.79 17.31 -1.70
N LEU A 43 -2.20 16.78 -0.56
CA LEU A 43 -2.00 17.38 0.75
C LEU A 43 -0.85 16.71 1.50
N VAL A 44 -0.24 17.48 2.38
CA VAL A 44 0.68 17.01 3.40
C VAL A 44 0.40 17.75 4.70
N THR A 45 0.48 17.06 5.81
CA THR A 45 0.34 17.69 7.14
C THR A 45 1.66 17.64 7.91
N ASN A 46 1.71 18.39 8.99
CA ASN A 46 2.82 18.27 9.94
C ASN A 46 2.91 16.87 10.57
N ILE A 47 1.82 16.11 10.57
CA ILE A 47 1.79 14.74 11.15
C ILE A 47 2.40 13.74 10.18
N ASP A 48 2.14 13.82 8.87
CA ASP A 48 2.80 13.01 7.84
C ASP A 48 4.33 13.13 7.99
N LYS A 49 4.83 14.37 8.00
CA LYS A 49 6.26 14.65 8.14
C LYS A 49 6.85 14.12 9.44
N GLN A 50 6.19 14.35 10.56
CA GLN A 50 6.65 13.86 11.86
C GLN A 50 6.63 12.33 11.94
N ASN A 51 5.64 11.69 11.32
CA ASN A 51 5.54 10.24 11.31
C ASN A 51 6.62 9.62 10.40
N GLU A 52 6.91 10.21 9.23
CA GLU A 52 8.02 9.75 8.40
C GLU A 52 9.36 9.90 9.12
N GLN A 53 9.63 11.07 9.73
CA GLN A 53 10.84 11.29 10.51
C GLN A 53 11.01 10.24 11.63
N PHE A 54 9.91 9.93 12.32
CA PHE A 54 9.91 8.89 13.35
C PHE A 54 10.28 7.52 12.79
N LEU A 55 9.63 7.08 11.71
CA LEU A 55 9.87 5.78 11.08
C LEU A 55 11.28 5.70 10.49
N VAL A 56 11.73 6.75 9.80
CA VAL A 56 13.09 6.84 9.24
C VAL A 56 14.15 6.76 10.36
N SER A 57 13.96 7.46 11.47
CA SER A 57 14.85 7.35 12.63
C SER A 57 14.93 5.92 13.17
N LYS A 58 13.78 5.25 13.34
CA LYS A 58 13.74 3.86 13.80
C LYS A 58 14.47 2.90 12.86
N ILE A 59 14.31 3.09 11.55
CA ILE A 59 15.00 2.27 10.55
C ILE A 59 16.51 2.55 10.60
N ARG A 60 16.94 3.81 10.64
CA ARG A 60 18.36 4.18 10.72
C ARG A 60 19.06 3.62 11.95
N ASP A 61 18.38 3.65 13.11
CA ASP A 61 18.93 3.10 14.35
C ASP A 61 19.08 1.57 14.30
N PHE A 62 18.19 0.90 13.54
CA PHE A 62 18.17 -0.55 13.43
C PHE A 62 19.02 -1.10 12.28
N ASP A 63 18.99 -0.43 11.13
CA ASP A 63 19.62 -0.83 9.87
C ASP A 63 20.31 0.37 9.20
N PRO A 64 21.45 0.84 9.77
CA PRO A 64 22.10 2.08 9.36
C PRO A 64 22.67 2.07 7.94
N GLU A 65 22.95 0.89 7.37
CA GLU A 65 23.52 0.74 6.03
C GLU A 65 22.45 0.68 4.93
N SER A 66 21.18 0.55 5.30
CA SER A 66 20.08 0.49 4.34
C SER A 66 19.74 1.84 3.75
N ARG A 67 19.11 1.82 2.58
CA ARG A 67 18.50 3.01 1.97
C ARG A 67 17.01 3.06 2.28
N ILE A 68 16.49 4.27 2.42
CA ILE A 68 15.09 4.49 2.79
C ILE A 68 14.44 5.40 1.75
N LEU A 69 13.42 4.91 1.07
CA LEU A 69 12.55 5.70 0.20
C LEU A 69 11.29 6.09 0.97
N GLY A 70 11.14 7.36 1.27
CA GLY A 70 9.95 7.90 1.95
C GLY A 70 9.17 8.85 1.04
N GLU A 71 7.86 8.96 1.27
CA GLU A 71 6.97 9.85 0.50
C GLU A 71 7.28 11.33 0.74
N GLU A 72 7.57 11.71 1.99
CA GLU A 72 7.75 13.11 2.41
C GLU A 72 9.20 13.62 2.28
N GLY A 73 10.10 12.73 1.86
CA GLY A 73 11.47 13.08 1.49
C GLY A 73 12.46 13.18 2.65
N PHE A 74 12.17 12.57 3.81
CA PHE A 74 13.12 12.46 4.92
C PHE A 74 14.04 11.24 4.80
N GLY A 75 13.76 10.35 3.83
CA GLY A 75 14.63 9.24 3.46
C GLY A 75 15.76 9.65 2.53
N ASP A 76 16.20 8.70 1.70
CA ASP A 76 17.28 8.86 0.73
C ASP A 76 16.73 9.06 -0.68
N LYS A 77 17.60 9.53 -1.57
CA LYS A 77 17.34 9.47 -3.01
C LYS A 77 17.65 8.06 -3.52
N VAL A 78 16.63 7.20 -3.56
CA VAL A 78 16.77 5.81 -4.04
C VAL A 78 16.50 5.76 -5.55
N VAL A 79 17.50 5.28 -6.31
CA VAL A 79 17.45 5.15 -7.79
C VAL A 79 17.62 3.71 -8.25
N SER A 80 17.95 2.78 -7.35
CA SER A 80 18.06 1.35 -7.60
C SER A 80 17.59 0.57 -6.38
N THR A 81 17.25 -0.70 -6.57
CA THR A 81 16.83 -1.62 -5.49
C THR A 81 17.94 -2.56 -5.05
N GLU A 82 19.19 -2.30 -5.45
CA GLU A 82 20.37 -3.07 -5.01
C GLU A 82 20.59 -2.89 -3.50
N GLY A 83 20.95 -3.97 -2.80
CA GLY A 83 21.09 -3.99 -1.34
C GLY A 83 19.75 -3.88 -0.61
N GLN A 84 19.78 -3.45 0.65
CA GLN A 84 18.55 -3.29 1.46
C GLN A 84 17.91 -1.93 1.22
N VAL A 85 16.63 -1.94 0.86
CA VAL A 85 15.83 -0.74 0.62
C VAL A 85 14.53 -0.83 1.43
N TRP A 86 14.34 0.12 2.32
CA TRP A 86 13.07 0.34 3.00
C TRP A 86 12.22 1.33 2.22
N ILE A 87 10.92 1.05 2.11
CA ILE A 87 9.96 1.96 1.48
C ILE A 87 8.90 2.29 2.52
N VAL A 88 8.63 3.58 2.72
CA VAL A 88 7.77 4.07 3.79
C VAL A 88 6.73 5.05 3.25
N ASP A 89 5.46 4.78 3.55
CA ASP A 89 4.39 5.75 3.49
C ASP A 89 3.92 6.06 4.92
N PRO A 90 4.14 7.28 5.41
CA PRO A 90 3.79 7.63 6.78
C PRO A 90 2.29 7.78 7.01
N ILE A 91 1.53 8.23 6.00
CA ILE A 91 0.05 8.35 6.00
C ILE A 91 -0.45 8.25 4.57
N ASP A 92 -0.68 7.04 4.09
CA ASP A 92 -1.41 6.81 2.84
C ASP A 92 -2.87 7.23 3.00
N GLY A 93 -3.34 8.07 2.09
CA GLY A 93 -4.67 8.65 2.18
C GLY A 93 -4.73 9.94 3.01
N THR A 94 -3.75 10.84 2.88
CA THR A 94 -3.68 12.13 3.61
C THR A 94 -4.96 12.97 3.48
N MET A 95 -5.65 12.95 2.32
CA MET A 95 -6.93 13.64 2.17
C MET A 95 -8.00 13.08 3.12
N ASN A 96 -8.08 11.76 3.25
CA ASN A 96 -9.00 11.08 4.17
C ASN A 96 -8.64 11.40 5.62
N PHE A 97 -7.35 11.36 5.95
CA PHE A 97 -6.85 11.76 7.27
C PHE A 97 -7.30 13.20 7.62
N VAL A 98 -7.10 14.16 6.73
CA VAL A 98 -7.45 15.59 6.95
C VAL A 98 -8.96 15.81 7.04
N LYS A 99 -9.76 15.16 6.18
CA LYS A 99 -11.18 15.45 6.02
C LYS A 99 -12.11 14.53 6.80
N GLN A 100 -11.73 13.26 6.93
CA GLN A 100 -12.59 12.22 7.50
C GLN A 100 -12.03 11.66 8.81
N ARG A 101 -10.71 11.75 9.03
CA ARG A 101 -10.00 11.11 10.15
C ARG A 101 -10.23 9.61 10.21
N ASN A 102 -10.38 9.01 9.04
CA ASN A 102 -10.66 7.60 8.81
C ASN A 102 -10.14 7.17 7.44
N HIS A 103 -10.09 5.87 7.16
CA HIS A 103 -9.68 5.28 5.90
C HIS A 103 -8.31 5.77 5.41
N PHE A 104 -7.31 5.68 6.29
CA PHE A 104 -5.91 5.96 5.98
C PHE A 104 -5.01 4.91 6.63
N ALA A 105 -3.86 4.68 6.03
CA ALA A 105 -2.95 3.62 6.45
C ALA A 105 -1.52 4.15 6.70
N ILE A 106 -0.70 3.34 7.38
CA ILE A 106 0.76 3.48 7.45
C ILE A 106 1.33 2.25 6.76
N MET A 107 2.27 2.46 5.82
CA MET A 107 2.82 1.36 5.05
C MET A 107 4.34 1.32 5.15
N ILE A 108 4.90 0.11 5.32
CA ILE A 108 6.35 -0.14 5.36
C ILE A 108 6.65 -1.39 4.54
N ALA A 109 7.66 -1.33 3.69
CA ALA A 109 8.19 -2.48 2.98
C ALA A 109 9.71 -2.59 3.14
N LEU A 110 10.22 -3.83 3.14
CA LEU A 110 11.63 -4.14 3.03
C LEU A 110 11.89 -4.95 1.78
N TYR A 111 12.77 -4.44 0.93
CA TYR A 111 13.29 -5.11 -0.25
C TYR A 111 14.79 -5.37 -0.07
N VAL A 112 15.27 -6.49 -0.63
CA VAL A 112 16.70 -6.83 -0.72
C VAL A 112 17.00 -7.22 -2.16
N ASP A 113 17.89 -6.49 -2.82
CA ASP A 113 18.25 -6.69 -4.23
C ASP A 113 17.03 -6.74 -5.18
N GLY A 114 16.01 -5.93 -4.88
CA GLY A 114 14.77 -5.84 -5.64
C GLY A 114 13.72 -6.89 -5.29
N GLU A 115 14.03 -7.88 -4.46
CA GLU A 115 13.10 -8.90 -4.00
C GLU A 115 12.40 -8.47 -2.71
N GLY A 116 11.08 -8.63 -2.66
CA GLY A 116 10.28 -8.29 -1.48
C GLY A 116 10.50 -9.26 -0.32
N VAL A 117 10.88 -8.75 0.84
CA VAL A 117 11.16 -9.56 2.04
C VAL A 117 10.03 -9.47 3.05
N LEU A 118 9.61 -8.26 3.41
CA LEU A 118 8.54 -8.01 4.38
C LEU A 118 7.70 -6.80 3.97
N GLY A 119 6.39 -6.93 4.08
CA GLY A 119 5.41 -5.88 3.85
C GLY A 119 4.48 -5.69 5.03
N TYR A 120 4.10 -4.44 5.29
CA TYR A 120 3.21 -4.06 6.38
C TYR A 120 2.26 -2.96 5.94
N ILE A 121 0.96 -3.17 6.15
CA ILE A 121 -0.09 -2.18 5.93
C ILE A 121 -0.93 -2.10 7.19
N LEU A 122 -0.92 -0.96 7.86
CA LEU A 122 -1.66 -0.71 9.08
C LEU A 122 -2.81 0.26 8.81
N ASP A 123 -4.06 -0.22 8.80
CA ASP A 123 -5.23 0.65 8.95
C ASP A 123 -5.20 1.25 10.36
N VAL A 124 -4.96 2.55 10.44
CA VAL A 124 -4.74 3.24 11.71
C VAL A 124 -5.99 3.27 12.58
N ILE A 125 -7.14 3.55 12.00
CA ILE A 125 -8.41 3.67 12.73
C ILE A 125 -9.00 2.29 13.02
N GLY A 126 -9.05 1.42 12.01
CA GLY A 126 -9.54 0.04 12.16
C GLY A 126 -8.65 -0.85 13.03
N ASN A 127 -7.45 -0.36 13.39
CA ASN A 127 -6.44 -1.12 14.15
C ASN A 127 -6.18 -2.51 13.55
N ARG A 128 -6.03 -2.52 12.23
CA ARG A 128 -5.79 -3.76 11.47
C ARG A 128 -4.44 -3.71 10.80
N LEU A 129 -3.61 -4.68 11.08
CA LEU A 129 -2.29 -4.84 10.52
C LEU A 129 -2.23 -6.08 9.63
N LEU A 130 -2.10 -5.88 8.32
CA LEU A 130 -1.65 -6.90 7.37
C LEU A 130 -0.12 -6.88 7.37
N SER A 131 0.51 -8.04 7.54
CA SER A 131 1.97 -8.12 7.66
C SER A 131 2.48 -9.47 7.21
N GLY A 132 3.70 -9.53 6.69
CA GLY A 132 4.32 -10.78 6.31
C GLY A 132 5.25 -10.65 5.11
N GLY A 133 5.50 -11.78 4.47
CA GLY A 133 6.36 -11.90 3.29
C GLY A 133 6.63 -13.36 2.94
N PRO A 134 7.45 -13.63 1.89
CA PRO A 134 7.64 -14.98 1.35
C PRO A 134 8.10 -16.01 2.39
N ALA A 135 8.94 -15.61 3.36
CA ALA A 135 9.48 -16.53 4.36
C ALA A 135 8.53 -16.81 5.55
N LEU A 136 7.56 -15.94 5.80
CA LEU A 136 6.68 -16.02 6.98
C LEU A 136 5.22 -16.38 6.63
N GLY A 137 4.78 -16.13 5.39
CA GLY A 137 3.37 -16.05 5.03
C GLY A 137 2.78 -14.68 5.35
N VAL A 138 1.47 -14.52 5.13
CA VAL A 138 0.73 -13.28 5.40
C VAL A 138 -0.19 -13.44 6.61
N PHE A 139 -0.27 -12.40 7.43
CA PHE A 139 -1.06 -12.37 8.65
C PHE A 139 -1.98 -11.15 8.68
N ASP A 140 -3.21 -11.32 9.15
CA ASP A 140 -4.18 -10.28 9.53
C ASP A 140 -4.26 -10.23 11.06
N ASN A 141 -3.77 -9.17 11.68
CA ASN A 141 -3.69 -9.01 13.14
C ASN A 141 -3.04 -10.21 13.85
N GLY A 142 -2.00 -10.80 13.25
CA GLY A 142 -1.27 -11.92 13.81
C GLY A 142 -1.89 -13.30 13.58
N HIS A 143 -3.06 -13.39 12.96
CA HIS A 143 -3.66 -14.64 12.49
C HIS A 143 -3.28 -14.88 11.03
N PRO A 144 -2.98 -16.12 10.61
CA PRO A 144 -2.74 -16.40 9.20
C PRO A 144 -3.89 -15.85 8.32
N LEU A 145 -3.53 -15.18 7.23
CA LEU A 145 -4.52 -14.67 6.27
C LEU A 145 -5.30 -15.85 5.68
N ALA A 146 -6.62 -15.71 5.62
CA ALA A 146 -7.46 -16.69 4.91
C ALA A 146 -7.13 -16.69 3.41
N GLU A 147 -7.27 -17.83 2.75
CA GLU A 147 -7.08 -17.94 1.31
C GLU A 147 -8.01 -16.97 0.56
N VAL A 148 -7.45 -16.18 -0.34
CA VAL A 148 -8.23 -15.27 -1.19
C VAL A 148 -8.85 -16.06 -2.32
N VAL A 149 -10.18 -16.08 -2.38
CA VAL A 149 -10.91 -16.80 -3.43
C VAL A 149 -10.69 -16.12 -4.78
N ASP A 150 -10.24 -16.87 -5.79
CA ASP A 150 -10.04 -16.39 -7.15
C ASP A 150 -11.39 -16.20 -7.88
N MET A 151 -11.95 -14.99 -7.77
CA MET A 151 -13.22 -14.63 -8.39
C MET A 151 -13.02 -13.82 -9.67
N PRO A 152 -13.88 -13.98 -10.71
CA PRO A 152 -13.90 -13.06 -11.85
C PRO A 152 -14.46 -11.69 -11.47
N LEU A 153 -14.16 -10.68 -12.29
CA LEU A 153 -14.63 -9.29 -12.08
C LEU A 153 -16.15 -9.20 -11.88
N SER A 154 -16.91 -10.00 -12.63
CA SER A 154 -18.39 -10.01 -12.58
C SER A 154 -18.99 -10.49 -11.26
N ASN A 155 -18.20 -11.13 -10.41
CA ASN A 155 -18.66 -11.73 -9.16
C ASN A 155 -18.20 -10.98 -7.91
N GLY A 156 -17.56 -9.81 -8.07
CA GLY A 156 -17.08 -9.08 -6.92
C GLY A 156 -17.14 -7.56 -7.05
N LEU A 157 -16.79 -6.89 -5.96
CA LEU A 157 -16.62 -5.44 -5.90
C LEU A 157 -15.22 -5.08 -6.34
N ILE A 158 -15.05 -3.87 -6.91
CA ILE A 158 -13.74 -3.36 -7.33
C ILE A 158 -13.44 -1.99 -6.72
N GLY A 159 -12.19 -1.78 -6.26
CA GLY A 159 -11.65 -0.50 -5.87
C GLY A 159 -11.16 0.28 -7.09
N LEU A 160 -11.55 1.53 -7.25
CA LEU A 160 -11.14 2.36 -8.39
C LEU A 160 -10.69 3.74 -7.95
N SER A 161 -9.72 4.30 -8.67
CA SER A 161 -9.33 5.70 -8.53
C SER A 161 -10.41 6.62 -9.09
N GLY A 162 -10.90 7.55 -8.27
CA GLY A 162 -11.90 8.54 -8.69
C GLY A 162 -11.51 9.33 -9.94
N PRO A 163 -10.30 9.89 -10.06
CA PRO A 163 -9.83 10.56 -11.28
C PRO A 163 -9.87 9.68 -12.53
N LEU A 164 -9.46 8.41 -12.44
CA LEU A 164 -9.49 7.48 -13.58
C LEU A 164 -10.92 7.19 -14.03
N VAL A 165 -11.86 7.02 -13.10
CA VAL A 165 -13.30 6.83 -13.41
C VAL A 165 -13.90 8.09 -14.06
N LEU A 166 -13.64 9.28 -13.49
CA LEU A 166 -14.18 10.55 -14.00
C LEU A 166 -13.77 10.86 -15.44
N HIS A 167 -12.59 10.43 -15.85
CA HIS A 167 -12.07 10.61 -17.21
C HIS A 167 -12.25 9.36 -18.09
N ASN A 168 -12.86 8.31 -17.58
CA ASN A 168 -12.95 6.98 -18.21
C ASN A 168 -11.62 6.48 -18.78
N THR A 169 -10.51 6.81 -18.09
CA THR A 169 -9.17 6.37 -18.50
C THR A 169 -9.10 4.85 -18.37
N PHE A 170 -8.55 4.16 -19.37
CA PHE A 170 -8.47 2.69 -19.41
C PHE A 170 -9.84 1.97 -19.31
N ASN A 171 -10.89 2.56 -19.86
CA ASN A 171 -12.24 2.00 -19.85
C ASN A 171 -12.79 1.70 -18.43
N MET A 172 -12.48 2.59 -17.43
CA MET A 172 -12.88 2.40 -16.04
C MET A 172 -14.38 2.29 -15.84
N VAL A 173 -15.19 2.93 -16.70
CA VAL A 173 -16.65 2.82 -16.64
C VAL A 173 -17.11 1.41 -16.99
N ASP A 174 -16.53 0.77 -18.00
CA ASP A 174 -16.87 -0.60 -18.40
C ASP A 174 -16.42 -1.61 -17.35
N ILE A 175 -15.23 -1.39 -16.74
CA ILE A 175 -14.77 -2.21 -15.61
C ILE A 175 -15.75 -2.10 -14.43
N ALA A 176 -16.18 -0.87 -14.08
CA ALA A 176 -17.13 -0.66 -13.01
C ALA A 176 -18.50 -1.31 -13.30
N GLN A 177 -19.00 -1.20 -14.53
CA GLN A 177 -20.27 -1.79 -14.95
C GLN A 177 -20.24 -3.33 -14.97
N LYS A 178 -19.09 -3.92 -15.31
CA LYS A 178 -18.94 -5.38 -15.31
C LYS A 178 -18.81 -5.96 -13.91
N SER A 179 -18.38 -5.19 -12.93
CA SER A 179 -18.30 -5.61 -11.53
C SER A 179 -19.68 -5.57 -10.84
N LEU A 180 -19.78 -6.12 -9.62
CA LEU A 180 -20.98 -5.98 -8.79
C LEU A 180 -21.13 -4.57 -8.18
N GLY A 181 -20.11 -3.73 -8.32
CA GLY A 181 -20.11 -2.34 -7.89
C GLY A 181 -18.70 -1.85 -7.55
N MET A 182 -18.49 -0.56 -7.74
CA MET A 182 -17.20 0.06 -7.46
C MET A 182 -17.14 0.66 -6.05
N ARG A 183 -15.89 0.78 -5.54
CA ARG A 183 -15.55 1.52 -4.32
C ARG A 183 -14.46 2.53 -4.65
N ILE A 184 -14.49 3.68 -3.99
CA ILE A 184 -13.48 4.74 -4.10
C ILE A 184 -13.11 5.12 -2.67
N TYR A 185 -12.14 4.42 -2.08
CA TYR A 185 -11.71 4.70 -0.71
C TYR A 185 -10.73 5.88 -0.64
N GLY A 186 -9.89 6.07 -1.66
CA GLY A 186 -8.91 7.17 -1.71
C GLY A 186 -7.69 6.94 -0.80
N SER A 187 -7.36 5.68 -0.55
CA SER A 187 -6.20 5.21 0.19
C SER A 187 -5.79 3.86 -0.40
N ALA A 188 -4.57 3.75 -0.92
CA ALA A 188 -4.07 2.53 -1.54
C ALA A 188 -3.97 1.39 -0.52
N GLY A 189 -3.51 1.69 0.70
CA GLY A 189 -3.40 0.72 1.77
C GLY A 189 -4.76 0.13 2.17
N ILE A 190 -5.81 0.95 2.26
CA ILE A 190 -7.17 0.49 2.59
C ILE A 190 -7.75 -0.37 1.46
N ASP A 191 -7.56 0.05 0.20
CA ASP A 191 -8.01 -0.74 -0.96
C ASP A 191 -7.25 -2.09 -1.02
N ILE A 192 -5.93 -2.11 -0.83
CA ILE A 192 -5.11 -3.34 -0.83
C ILE A 192 -5.50 -4.27 0.32
N ILE A 193 -5.73 -3.76 1.53
CA ILE A 193 -6.26 -4.55 2.66
C ILE A 193 -7.58 -5.22 2.25
N SER A 194 -8.48 -4.48 1.60
CA SER A 194 -9.79 -5.00 1.19
C SER A 194 -9.66 -6.11 0.14
N VAL A 195 -8.69 -6.01 -0.80
CA VAL A 195 -8.41 -7.09 -1.77
C VAL A 195 -7.83 -8.31 -1.07
N LEU A 196 -6.82 -8.15 -0.20
CA LEU A 196 -6.21 -9.24 0.57
C LEU A 196 -7.23 -10.01 1.44
N ARG A 197 -8.27 -9.35 1.87
CA ARG A 197 -9.35 -9.94 2.67
C ARG A 197 -10.48 -10.54 1.83
N GLY A 198 -10.41 -10.44 0.50
CA GLY A 198 -11.48 -10.91 -0.39
C GLY A 198 -12.75 -10.05 -0.38
N GLU A 199 -12.70 -8.84 0.19
CA GLU A 199 -13.79 -7.87 0.18
C GLU A 199 -13.92 -7.16 -1.18
N LEU A 200 -12.79 -7.04 -1.90
CA LEU A 200 -12.70 -6.60 -3.29
C LEU A 200 -12.01 -7.68 -4.12
N VAL A 201 -12.37 -7.79 -5.39
CA VAL A 201 -11.70 -8.67 -6.36
C VAL A 201 -10.51 -8.00 -7.04
N GLY A 202 -10.39 -6.67 -6.89
CA GLY A 202 -9.26 -5.93 -7.42
C GLY A 202 -9.29 -4.45 -7.05
N TYR A 203 -8.18 -3.78 -7.39
CA TYR A 203 -7.98 -2.35 -7.19
C TYR A 203 -7.17 -1.76 -8.34
N ILE A 204 -7.56 -0.56 -8.83
CA ILE A 204 -6.86 0.14 -9.91
C ILE A 204 -6.66 1.60 -9.53
N SER A 205 -5.41 2.05 -9.54
CA SER A 205 -5.05 3.45 -9.29
C SER A 205 -3.71 3.81 -9.92
N TYR A 206 -3.42 5.10 -10.04
CA TYR A 206 -2.05 5.57 -10.25
C TYR A 206 -1.34 5.53 -8.89
N LEU A 207 -0.27 4.73 -8.81
CA LEU A 207 0.46 4.47 -7.56
C LEU A 207 1.94 4.79 -7.72
N LYS A 208 2.54 5.19 -6.61
CA LYS A 208 3.97 5.38 -6.43
C LYS A 208 4.55 4.24 -5.58
N PRO A 209 5.89 4.09 -5.49
CA PRO A 209 6.50 2.96 -4.77
C PRO A 209 6.00 2.77 -3.33
N TRP A 210 5.76 3.84 -2.61
CA TRP A 210 5.29 3.79 -1.23
C TRP A 210 3.82 3.39 -1.11
N ASP A 211 2.98 3.67 -2.12
CA ASP A 211 1.56 3.30 -2.15
C ASP A 211 1.37 1.78 -2.38
N PHE A 212 2.30 1.10 -3.07
CA PHE A 212 2.13 -0.31 -3.41
C PHE A 212 3.22 -1.26 -2.90
N GLY A 213 4.41 -0.75 -2.54
CA GLY A 213 5.55 -1.60 -2.21
C GLY A 213 5.28 -2.63 -1.12
N ALA A 214 4.61 -2.25 -0.05
CA ALA A 214 4.19 -3.19 1.00
C ALA A 214 3.10 -4.15 0.51
N GLY A 215 2.11 -3.62 -0.20
CA GLY A 215 1.01 -4.39 -0.75
C GLY A 215 1.46 -5.45 -1.73
N ARG A 216 2.41 -5.13 -2.62
CA ARG A 216 2.96 -6.07 -3.58
C ARG A 216 3.51 -7.32 -2.90
N ILE A 217 4.35 -7.16 -1.87
CA ILE A 217 4.93 -8.30 -1.14
C ILE A 217 3.84 -9.21 -0.56
N LEU A 218 2.82 -8.61 0.05
CA LEU A 218 1.72 -9.36 0.66
C LEU A 218 0.84 -10.05 -0.39
N CYS A 219 0.54 -9.36 -1.49
CA CYS A 219 -0.29 -9.85 -2.58
C CYS A 219 0.38 -10.99 -3.34
N ASP A 220 1.69 -10.91 -3.61
CA ASP A 220 2.46 -11.97 -4.25
C ASP A 220 2.38 -13.27 -3.43
N VAL A 221 2.52 -13.18 -2.09
CA VAL A 221 2.40 -14.34 -1.20
C VAL A 221 0.96 -14.86 -1.12
N ALA A 222 -0.03 -13.98 -1.20
CA ALA A 222 -1.44 -14.36 -1.20
C ALA A 222 -1.94 -14.91 -2.54
N GLY A 223 -1.09 -14.94 -3.58
CA GLY A 223 -1.43 -15.46 -4.91
C GLY A 223 -2.30 -14.54 -5.76
N LEU A 224 -2.28 -13.24 -5.46
CA LEU A 224 -2.90 -12.17 -6.25
C LEU A 224 -1.94 -11.68 -7.34
N GLU A 225 -2.50 -11.06 -8.39
CA GLU A 225 -1.72 -10.48 -9.49
C GLU A 225 -1.61 -8.95 -9.31
N MET A 226 -0.38 -8.42 -9.28
CA MET A 226 -0.12 -6.99 -9.29
C MET A 226 0.80 -6.61 -10.44
N THR A 227 0.27 -5.86 -11.40
CA THR A 227 0.97 -5.48 -12.64
C THR A 227 0.75 -4.00 -12.95
N THR A 228 1.41 -3.49 -13.99
CA THR A 228 0.95 -2.26 -14.63
C THR A 228 -0.43 -2.48 -15.23
N ILE A 229 -1.16 -1.40 -15.53
CA ILE A 229 -2.53 -1.50 -16.07
C ILE A 229 -2.60 -2.24 -17.42
N ASP A 230 -1.52 -2.31 -18.16
CA ASP A 230 -1.39 -3.04 -19.44
C ASP A 230 -0.81 -4.46 -19.25
N GLY A 231 -0.73 -4.96 -18.01
CA GLY A 231 -0.31 -6.33 -17.69
C GLY A 231 1.19 -6.59 -17.69
N LYS A 232 2.04 -5.55 -17.77
CA LYS A 232 3.49 -5.71 -17.68
C LYS A 232 3.95 -5.84 -16.24
N GLN A 233 5.17 -6.34 -16.06
CA GLN A 233 5.80 -6.42 -14.75
C GLN A 233 5.95 -5.01 -14.14
N LEU A 234 5.47 -4.84 -12.93
CA LEU A 234 5.59 -3.58 -12.17
C LEU A 234 7.00 -3.46 -11.58
N GLY A 235 7.70 -2.36 -11.86
CA GLY A 235 8.99 -2.06 -11.23
C GLY A 235 8.80 -1.59 -9.79
N VAL A 236 9.71 -1.97 -8.88
CA VAL A 236 9.61 -1.58 -7.44
C VAL A 236 9.61 -0.07 -7.24
N LEU A 237 10.35 0.67 -8.09
CA LEU A 237 10.48 2.13 -8.02
C LEU A 237 9.65 2.87 -9.08
N SER A 238 8.73 2.18 -9.79
CA SER A 238 7.89 2.83 -10.81
C SER A 238 6.79 3.68 -10.19
N SER A 239 6.30 4.64 -10.99
CA SER A 239 5.16 5.50 -10.64
C SER A 239 4.23 5.52 -11.83
N GLU A 240 3.18 4.70 -11.78
CA GLU A 240 2.33 4.42 -12.94
C GLU A 240 0.95 3.85 -12.54
N PRO A 241 0.02 3.69 -13.48
CA PRO A 241 -1.23 3.00 -13.23
C PRO A 241 -1.00 1.52 -12.93
N VAL A 242 -1.45 1.07 -11.75
CA VAL A 242 -1.31 -0.29 -11.24
C VAL A 242 -2.66 -0.98 -11.20
N LEU A 243 -2.67 -2.24 -11.62
CA LEU A 243 -3.77 -3.19 -11.49
C LEU A 243 -3.38 -4.27 -10.48
N LEU A 244 -4.09 -4.32 -9.37
CA LEU A 244 -4.09 -5.42 -8.41
C LEU A 244 -5.40 -6.17 -8.52
N ALA A 245 -5.41 -7.49 -8.68
CA ALA A 245 -6.64 -8.27 -8.66
C ALA A 245 -6.41 -9.77 -8.39
N THR A 246 -7.50 -10.50 -8.15
CA THR A 246 -7.51 -11.95 -8.28
C THR A 246 -7.20 -12.34 -9.73
N ARG A 247 -6.66 -13.53 -9.96
CA ARG A 247 -6.19 -13.96 -11.32
C ARG A 247 -7.29 -13.89 -12.37
N ASN A 248 -8.51 -14.30 -12.02
CA ASN A 248 -9.64 -14.25 -12.95
C ASN A 248 -10.08 -12.81 -13.23
N ALA A 249 -10.22 -11.97 -12.20
CA ALA A 249 -10.56 -10.55 -12.38
C ALA A 249 -9.47 -9.80 -13.14
N HIS A 250 -8.19 -10.09 -12.89
CA HIS A 250 -7.06 -9.50 -13.60
C HIS A 250 -7.16 -9.74 -15.12
N ARG A 251 -7.40 -10.98 -15.55
CA ARG A 251 -7.60 -11.31 -16.97
C ARG A 251 -8.81 -10.60 -17.59
N ASP A 252 -9.93 -10.56 -16.83
CA ASP A 252 -11.12 -9.84 -17.28
C ASP A 252 -10.85 -8.35 -17.50
N ILE A 253 -10.13 -7.72 -16.57
CA ILE A 253 -9.78 -6.30 -16.62
C ILE A 253 -8.83 -6.01 -17.78
N LEU A 254 -7.77 -6.81 -17.97
CA LEU A 254 -6.85 -6.64 -19.11
C LEU A 254 -7.57 -6.73 -20.46
N THR A 255 -8.58 -7.60 -20.58
CA THR A 255 -9.40 -7.70 -21.79
C THR A 255 -10.18 -6.42 -22.06
N ILE A 256 -10.67 -5.73 -21.03
CA ILE A 256 -11.41 -4.47 -21.18
C ILE A 256 -10.44 -3.32 -21.49
N VAL A 257 -9.30 -3.26 -20.79
CA VAL A 257 -8.29 -2.20 -20.97
C VAL A 257 -7.70 -2.21 -22.38
N SER A 258 -7.61 -3.38 -23.03
CA SER A 258 -7.04 -3.55 -24.38
C SER A 258 -7.98 -3.21 -25.53
N GLN A 259 -9.24 -2.86 -25.27
CA GLN A 259 -10.25 -2.42 -26.26
C GLN A 259 -10.12 -0.92 -26.59
#